data_f1a9f0107d5872aaae52eee7013f0464
#
_entry.id   f1a9f0107d5872aaae52eee7013f0464
#
_cell.length_a   1.000
_cell.length_b   1.000
_cell.length_c   1.000
_cell.angle_alpha   90.00
_cell.angle_beta   90.00
_cell.angle_gamma   90.00
#
_symmetry.space_group_name_H-M   'P 1'
#
loop_
_entity.id
_entity.type
_entity.pdbx_description
1 polymer ?
#
loop_
_entity_poly.entity_id
_entity_poly.type
_entity_poly.pdbx_seq_one_letter_code
_entity_poly.pdbx_strand_id
1 'polypeptide(L)'
;MMKCTGMVFALVTLAAAFSAAQAQDKVVKLAPDQTFRFKANAYGCLSRDKLDAADQHALAGEQVKMQELFNAYQCLSTPENDEFRIIRVVGHAIEFQNAGNRDPNGLWTSYRFIKQ
;
A
#
# COMPACT_ATOMS: atom_id res chain seq x y z
N MET A 1 -10.34 -28.86 47.78
CA MET A 1 -10.21 -28.40 47.56
C MET A 1 -9.44 -27.83 46.90
N MET A 2 -8.91 -27.47 46.71
CA MET A 2 -8.30 -26.90 46.13
C MET A 2 -8.28 -26.60 45.06
N LYS A 3 -8.51 -26.60 44.60
CA LYS A 3 -8.69 -26.32 43.68
C LYS A 3 -8.38 -25.28 43.14
N CYS A 4 -8.65 -24.69 43.15
CA CYS A 4 -8.60 -23.56 42.74
C CYS A 4 -7.63 -23.26 42.10
N THR A 5 -7.14 -23.50 42.23
CA THR A 5 -6.15 -23.31 41.87
C THR A 5 -5.90 -23.20 40.60
N GLY A 6 -6.23 -23.84 40.03
CA GLY A 6 -5.81 -23.78 38.82
C GLY A 6 -6.15 -22.62 38.15
N MET A 7 -7.04 -22.23 38.29
CA MET A 7 -7.52 -21.27 37.60
C MET A 7 -6.72 -20.27 37.27
N VAL A 8 -6.20 -19.95 37.87
CA VAL A 8 -5.46 -18.97 37.67
C VAL A 8 -4.81 -18.89 36.47
N PHE A 9 -4.29 -19.77 36.14
CA PHE A 9 -3.60 -19.66 35.09
C PHE A 9 -4.14 -19.20 33.98
N ALA A 10 -5.10 -19.32 33.90
CA ALA A 10 -5.71 -18.94 32.77
C ALA A 10 -5.34 -17.65 32.36
N LEU A 11 -5.38 -16.84 33.10
CA LEU A 11 -5.18 -15.61 32.75
C LEU A 11 -4.07 -15.33 32.09
N VAL A 12 -3.25 -15.77 32.38
CA VAL A 12 -2.14 -15.48 31.82
C VAL A 12 -2.17 -15.51 30.44
N THR A 13 -2.70 -16.37 29.98
CA THR A 13 -2.64 -16.48 28.68
C THR A 13 -3.05 -15.33 28.00
N LEU A 14 -3.91 -14.74 28.42
CA LEU A 14 -4.29 -13.62 27.83
C LEU A 14 -3.29 -12.70 27.49
N ALA A 15 -2.55 -12.42 28.25
CA ALA A 15 -1.58 -11.46 28.02
C ALA A 15 -0.86 -11.75 26.77
N ALA A 16 -0.60 -12.88 26.56
CA ALA A 16 0.17 -13.17 25.40
C ALA A 16 -0.49 -12.68 24.17
N ALA A 17 -1.67 -12.86 24.12
CA ALA A 17 -2.36 -12.55 22.94
C ALA A 17 -2.16 -11.14 22.54
N PHE A 18 -2.04 -10.30 23.42
CA PHE A 18 -1.87 -9.04 23.12
C PHE A 18 -0.70 -8.67 22.40
N SER A 19 0.39 -9.10 22.68
CA SER A 19 1.56 -8.67 22.04
C SER A 19 1.48 -8.78 20.59
N ALA A 20 0.86 -9.77 20.16
CA ALA A 20 0.82 -9.96 18.74
C ALA A 20 0.14 -8.84 18.04
N ALA A 21 -0.87 -8.42 18.57
CA ALA A 21 -1.64 -7.41 17.91
C ALA A 21 -0.89 -6.15 17.70
N GLN A 22 -0.04 -5.83 18.53
CA GLN A 22 0.59 -4.61 18.37
C GLN A 22 1.51 -4.48 17.26
N ALA A 23 2.02 -5.53 16.80
CA ALA A 23 2.97 -5.45 15.73
C ALA A 23 2.38 -4.82 14.51
N GLN A 24 1.10 -4.75 14.44
CA GLN A 24 0.54 -4.22 13.27
C GLN A 24 0.34 -2.79 13.25
N ASP A 25 0.55 -2.17 14.30
CA ASP A 25 0.32 -0.78 14.38
C ASP A 25 1.32 0.08 13.69
N LYS A 26 2.20 -0.49 12.93
CA LYS A 26 3.10 0.35 12.26
C LYS A 26 2.50 0.83 11.02
N VAL A 27 1.66 1.75 11.07
CA VAL A 27 1.07 2.32 9.89
C VAL A 27 1.83 3.57 9.59
N VAL A 28 2.37 3.66 8.41
CA VAL A 28 3.09 4.84 8.02
C VAL A 28 2.08 5.82 7.46
N LYS A 29 2.08 7.04 7.96
CA LYS A 29 1.20 8.04 7.46
C LYS A 29 1.85 8.73 6.31
N LEU A 30 1.18 8.76 5.19
CA LEU A 30 1.63 9.43 4.00
C LEU A 30 0.90 10.78 3.87
N ALA A 31 1.61 11.76 3.44
CA ALA A 31 1.05 13.11 3.34
C ALA A 31 1.53 13.83 2.08
N PRO A 32 0.78 14.83 1.60
CA PRO A 32 1.21 15.62 0.47
C PRO A 32 2.61 16.19 0.67
N ASP A 33 3.33 16.31 -0.41
CA ASP A 33 4.71 16.80 -0.46
C ASP A 33 5.76 15.88 0.12
N GLN A 34 5.37 14.76 0.71
CA GLN A 34 6.30 13.78 1.20
C GLN A 34 6.93 13.05 0.01
N THR A 35 8.21 12.73 0.09
CA THR A 35 8.86 11.96 -0.96
C THR A 35 8.91 10.48 -0.60
N PHE A 36 9.01 9.64 -1.60
CA PHE A 36 9.03 8.19 -1.40
C PHE A 36 9.66 7.48 -2.58
N ARG A 37 9.91 6.19 -2.41
CA ARG A 37 10.39 5.32 -3.49
C ARG A 37 9.46 4.13 -3.60
N PHE A 38 9.41 3.54 -4.79
CA PHE A 38 8.54 2.39 -5.01
C PHE A 38 9.22 1.07 -4.66
N LYS A 39 8.41 0.12 -4.27
CA LYS A 39 8.86 -1.26 -4.19
C LYS A 39 9.02 -1.79 -5.60
N ALA A 40 9.64 -2.95 -5.74
CA ALA A 40 9.77 -3.61 -7.03
C ALA A 40 8.39 -3.98 -7.57
N ASN A 41 8.27 -4.01 -8.87
CA ASN A 41 7.06 -4.43 -9.59
C ASN A 41 5.84 -3.55 -9.31
N ALA A 42 6.09 -2.31 -9.01
CA ALA A 42 5.01 -1.37 -8.79
C ALA A 42 4.56 -0.70 -10.09
N TYR A 43 3.41 -0.08 -10.06
CA TYR A 43 2.89 0.64 -11.20
C TYR A 43 2.08 1.85 -10.78
N GLY A 44 1.91 2.77 -11.70
CA GLY A 44 1.01 3.89 -11.54
C GLY A 44 0.10 3.98 -12.74
N CYS A 45 -1.10 4.49 -12.56
CA CYS A 45 -2.09 4.56 -13.63
C CYS A 45 -2.57 6.00 -13.82
N LEU A 46 -3.16 6.27 -14.97
CA LEU A 46 -3.55 7.63 -15.32
C LEU A 46 -4.69 8.18 -14.48
N SER A 47 -5.50 7.33 -13.88
CA SER A 47 -6.60 7.75 -13.05
C SER A 47 -6.84 6.76 -11.93
N ARG A 48 -7.62 7.16 -10.94
CA ARG A 48 -7.98 6.26 -9.86
C ARG A 48 -8.79 5.08 -10.37
N ASP A 49 -9.65 5.31 -11.35
CA ASP A 49 -10.46 4.23 -11.90
C ASP A 49 -9.57 3.19 -12.57
N LYS A 50 -8.54 3.63 -13.28
CA LYS A 50 -7.63 2.70 -13.92
C LYS A 50 -6.78 1.97 -12.87
N LEU A 51 -6.42 2.65 -11.79
CA LEU A 51 -5.70 2.02 -10.71
C LEU A 51 -6.55 0.93 -10.08
N ASP A 52 -7.82 1.22 -9.81
CA ASP A 52 -8.71 0.24 -9.20
C ASP A 52 -8.89 -0.97 -10.13
N ALA A 53 -9.01 -0.73 -11.42
CA ALA A 53 -9.14 -1.84 -12.37
C ALA A 53 -7.87 -2.67 -12.38
N ALA A 54 -6.71 -2.04 -12.38
CA ALA A 54 -5.45 -2.75 -12.37
C ALA A 54 -5.30 -3.59 -11.10
N ASP A 55 -5.65 -3.01 -9.97
CA ASP A 55 -5.54 -3.72 -8.70
C ASP A 55 -6.49 -4.93 -8.66
N GLN A 56 -7.70 -4.78 -9.20
CA GLN A 56 -8.63 -5.89 -9.25
C GLN A 56 -8.11 -7.01 -10.16
N HIS A 57 -7.58 -6.67 -11.32
CA HIS A 57 -7.03 -7.67 -12.23
C HIS A 57 -5.82 -8.36 -11.59
N ALA A 58 -4.99 -7.61 -10.89
CA ALA A 58 -3.82 -8.18 -10.25
C ALA A 58 -4.23 -9.17 -9.16
N LEU A 59 -5.22 -8.81 -8.36
CA LEU A 59 -5.66 -9.69 -7.28
C LEU A 59 -6.36 -10.94 -7.82
N ALA A 60 -7.00 -10.84 -8.95
CA ALA A 60 -7.68 -11.96 -9.56
C ALA A 60 -6.77 -12.82 -10.46
N GLY A 61 -5.52 -12.42 -10.61
CA GLY A 61 -4.59 -13.16 -11.47
C GLY A 61 -4.87 -13.01 -12.94
N GLU A 62 -5.54 -11.94 -13.34
CA GLU A 62 -5.93 -11.74 -14.74
C GLU A 62 -4.84 -11.04 -15.50
N GLN A 63 -3.80 -11.75 -15.83
CA GLN A 63 -2.63 -11.16 -16.42
C GLN A 63 -2.86 -10.54 -17.79
N VAL A 64 -3.74 -11.13 -18.60
CA VAL A 64 -4.02 -10.58 -19.92
C VAL A 64 -4.66 -9.20 -19.78
N LYS A 65 -5.58 -9.05 -18.85
CA LYS A 65 -6.24 -7.75 -18.65
C LYS A 65 -5.29 -6.72 -18.10
N MET A 66 -4.37 -7.13 -17.24
CA MET A 66 -3.32 -6.24 -16.78
C MET A 66 -2.48 -5.78 -17.94
N GLN A 67 -2.07 -6.71 -18.81
CA GLN A 67 -1.24 -6.39 -19.94
C GLN A 67 -1.92 -5.38 -20.88
N GLU A 68 -3.24 -5.50 -21.03
CA GLU A 68 -3.98 -4.58 -21.86
C GLU A 68 -3.90 -3.14 -21.32
N LEU A 69 -3.96 -2.98 -20.02
CA LEU A 69 -3.85 -1.64 -19.44
C LEU A 69 -2.46 -1.05 -19.71
N PHE A 70 -1.43 -1.86 -19.63
CA PHE A 70 -0.09 -1.38 -19.88
C PHE A 70 0.14 -1.10 -21.37
N ASN A 71 -0.38 -1.96 -22.23
CA ASN A 71 -0.22 -1.77 -23.67
C ASN A 71 -0.94 -0.52 -24.17
N ALA A 72 -2.03 -0.15 -23.51
CA ALA A 72 -2.77 1.04 -23.86
C ALA A 72 -2.24 2.28 -23.11
N TYR A 73 -1.17 2.15 -22.40
CA TYR A 73 -0.55 3.21 -21.62
C TYR A 73 -1.50 3.82 -20.60
N GLN A 74 -2.44 3.04 -20.10
CA GLN A 74 -3.33 3.48 -19.03
C GLN A 74 -2.63 3.28 -17.68
N CYS A 75 -1.70 2.35 -17.59
CA CYS A 75 -0.85 2.14 -16.44
C CYS A 75 0.59 1.97 -16.90
N LEU A 76 1.52 2.40 -16.08
CA LEU A 76 2.94 2.38 -16.41
C LEU A 76 3.72 1.78 -15.25
N SER A 77 4.74 1.01 -15.57
CA SER A 77 5.64 0.49 -14.54
C SER A 77 6.43 1.65 -13.94
N THR A 78 6.67 1.59 -12.65
CA THR A 78 7.42 2.64 -11.97
C THR A 78 8.81 2.13 -11.56
N PRO A 79 9.83 2.97 -11.70
CA PRO A 79 11.18 2.55 -11.33
C PRO A 79 11.35 2.53 -9.83
N GLU A 80 12.13 1.58 -9.35
CA GLU A 80 12.31 1.36 -7.93
C GLU A 80 13.27 2.35 -7.29
N ASN A 81 14.20 2.88 -8.04
CA ASN A 81 15.27 3.68 -7.49
C ASN A 81 15.06 5.19 -7.56
N ASP A 82 14.03 5.63 -8.20
CA ASP A 82 13.79 7.06 -8.36
C ASP A 82 12.96 7.60 -7.20
N GLU A 83 13.12 8.88 -6.93
CA GLU A 83 12.37 9.52 -5.87
C GLU A 83 11.16 10.24 -6.44
N PHE A 84 10.02 10.05 -5.81
CA PHE A 84 8.77 10.63 -6.23
C PHE A 84 8.17 11.46 -5.09
N ARG A 85 7.24 12.33 -5.40
CA ARG A 85 6.59 13.19 -4.41
C ARG A 85 5.09 12.94 -4.43
N ILE A 86 4.48 12.92 -3.27
CA ILE A 86 3.05 12.73 -3.14
C ILE A 86 2.34 14.05 -3.39
N ILE A 87 1.36 14.03 -4.30
CA ILE A 87 0.50 15.17 -4.56
C ILE A 87 -0.70 15.12 -3.62
N ARG A 88 -1.37 14.00 -3.53
CA ARG A 88 -2.51 13.81 -2.63
C ARG A 88 -2.73 12.36 -2.28
N VAL A 89 -3.42 12.13 -1.18
CA VAL A 89 -3.72 10.79 -0.70
C VAL A 89 -5.23 10.68 -0.58
N VAL A 90 -5.82 9.67 -1.22
CA VAL A 90 -7.25 9.43 -1.16
C VAL A 90 -7.44 7.96 -0.82
N GLY A 91 -7.71 7.66 0.44
CA GLY A 91 -7.80 6.27 0.90
C GLY A 91 -6.48 5.56 0.69
N HIS A 92 -6.50 4.48 -0.02
CA HIS A 92 -5.28 3.74 -0.34
C HIS A 92 -4.65 4.19 -1.65
N ALA A 93 -5.25 5.14 -2.34
CA ALA A 93 -4.73 5.64 -3.61
C ALA A 93 -3.89 6.89 -3.38
N ILE A 94 -2.78 6.98 -4.06
CA ILE A 94 -1.85 8.07 -3.90
C ILE A 94 -1.54 8.66 -5.27
N GLU A 95 -1.75 9.95 -5.43
CA GLU A 95 -1.35 10.62 -6.64
C GLU A 95 0.08 11.11 -6.46
N PHE A 96 0.93 10.89 -7.43
CA PHE A 96 2.35 11.16 -7.31
C PHE A 96 2.96 11.67 -8.61
N GLN A 97 4.15 12.22 -8.49
CA GLN A 97 4.93 12.61 -9.65
C GLN A 97 6.41 12.62 -9.25
N ASN A 98 7.30 12.80 -10.21
CA ASN A 98 8.71 12.88 -9.93
C ASN A 98 8.96 13.98 -8.91
N ALA A 99 9.91 13.79 -8.02
CA ALA A 99 10.15 14.70 -6.92
C ALA A 99 10.45 16.13 -7.40
N GLY A 100 11.05 16.28 -8.55
CA GLY A 100 11.35 17.58 -9.09
C GLY A 100 10.24 18.24 -9.88
N ASN A 101 9.15 17.54 -10.12
CA ASN A 101 8.08 18.08 -10.93
C ASN A 101 7.05 18.78 -10.04
N ARG A 102 6.46 19.85 -10.52
CA ARG A 102 5.50 20.63 -9.75
C ARG A 102 4.12 20.71 -10.39
N ASP A 103 3.84 19.83 -11.33
CA ASP A 103 2.51 19.81 -11.92
C ASP A 103 1.48 19.44 -10.87
N PRO A 104 0.26 19.98 -10.96
CA PRO A 104 -0.77 19.65 -9.97
C PRO A 104 -1.41 18.28 -10.17
N ASN A 105 -1.13 17.64 -11.29
CA ASN A 105 -1.69 16.32 -11.59
C ASN A 105 -0.57 15.33 -11.83
N GLY A 106 -0.80 14.11 -11.47
CA GLY A 106 0.21 13.05 -11.64
C GLY A 106 -0.45 11.72 -11.93
N LEU A 107 0.30 10.67 -11.66
CA LEU A 107 -0.22 9.32 -11.81
C LEU A 107 -0.70 8.81 -10.46
N TRP A 108 -1.50 7.76 -10.48
CA TRP A 108 -2.07 7.21 -9.27
C TRP A 108 -1.51 5.82 -8.99
N THR A 109 -1.13 5.58 -7.76
CA THR A 109 -0.60 4.28 -7.34
C THR A 109 -1.26 3.83 -6.04
N SER A 110 -1.03 2.59 -5.67
CA SER A 110 -1.56 2.04 -4.44
C SER A 110 -0.55 2.17 -3.31
N TYR A 111 -1.07 2.45 -2.12
CA TYR A 111 -0.26 2.52 -0.92
C TYR A 111 0.66 1.30 -0.77
N ARG A 112 0.23 0.13 -1.17
CA ARG A 112 1.00 -1.09 -1.01
C ARG A 112 2.31 -1.11 -1.78
N PHE A 113 2.47 -0.20 -2.74
CA PHE A 113 3.67 -0.14 -3.53
C PHE A 113 4.73 0.84 -2.98
N ILE A 114 4.41 1.53 -1.90
CA ILE A 114 5.32 2.52 -1.33
C ILE A 114 6.33 1.82 -0.44
N LYS A 115 7.62 2.10 -0.66
CA LYS A 115 8.66 1.51 0.16
C LYS A 115 8.67 2.23 1.51
N GLN A 116 8.71 1.46 2.56
CA GLN A 116 8.65 2.01 3.91
C GLN A 116 10.02 2.16 4.52
#